data_0865cf1dd8d9e34df8a0ca2f5821c21b
#
_entry.id   0865cf1dd8d9e34df8a0ca2f5821c21b
#
_cell.length_a   1.000
_cell.length_b   1.000
_cell.length_c   1.000
_cell.angle_alpha   90.00
_cell.angle_beta   90.00
_cell.angle_gamma   90.00
#
_symmetry.space_group_name_H-M   'P 1'
#
loop_
_entity.id
_entity.type
_entity.pdbx_description
1 polymer ?
#
loop_
_entity_poly.entity_id
_entity_poly.type
_entity_poly.pdbx_seq_one_letter_code
_entity_poly.pdbx_strand_id
1 'polypeptide(L)'
;MPENVTHVCSDTLGLTRSRVGTVVLTKHTRKYSQYFALLCKFLKDCPELCQDFPFTSISTNFDYAARTHRDSNNKGVSMTKSFGAFIGGQLRYWPDDDGEGELRALRKADSLTLDTKANLALFDGARAHCVLPFLGERYSLVYFTIEGHERAPKETLDKLRTCHVSLPVPASGAWKYYTQMLSPPKGARAKS
;
A
#
# COMPACT_ATOMS: atom_id res chain seq x y z
N MET A 1 15.18 12.79 3.41
CA MET A 1 15.24 12.59 4.88
C MET A 1 16.15 13.67 5.43
N PRO A 2 15.83 14.30 6.56
CA PRO A 2 16.79 15.11 7.29
C PRO A 2 18.04 14.25 7.56
N GLU A 3 19.21 14.86 7.52
CA GLU A 3 20.51 14.15 7.61
C GLU A 3 20.74 13.33 8.91
N ASN A 4 19.83 13.44 9.89
CA ASN A 4 19.98 12.86 11.23
C ASN A 4 18.93 11.78 11.59
N VAL A 5 18.12 11.29 10.63
CA VAL A 5 17.15 10.22 10.94
C VAL A 5 17.84 8.86 10.84
N THR A 6 18.13 8.27 11.99
CA THR A 6 18.86 6.99 12.12
C THR A 6 17.95 5.76 11.96
N HIS A 7 16.63 5.92 12.03
CA HIS A 7 15.65 4.84 11.84
C HIS A 7 14.34 5.37 11.28
N VAL A 8 13.63 4.48 10.58
CA VAL A 8 12.33 4.74 10.01
C VAL A 8 11.26 4.24 10.95
N CYS A 9 10.30 5.09 11.33
CA CYS A 9 9.13 4.69 12.10
C CYS A 9 8.08 4.09 11.15
N SER A 10 8.25 2.81 10.85
CA SER A 10 7.35 2.06 9.98
C SER A 10 7.15 0.65 10.51
N ASP A 11 5.89 0.25 10.66
CA ASP A 11 5.50 -1.09 11.09
C ASP A 11 4.54 -1.73 10.08
N THR A 12 4.63 -3.05 9.93
CA THR A 12 3.69 -3.83 9.15
C THR A 12 2.79 -4.67 10.04
N LEU A 13 1.50 -4.54 9.84
CA LEU A 13 0.44 -5.36 10.44
C LEU A 13 -0.14 -6.30 9.35
N GLY A 14 -0.73 -7.42 9.77
CA GLY A 14 -1.21 -8.45 8.83
C GLY A 14 -0.13 -9.46 8.48
N LEU A 15 -0.08 -9.88 7.23
CA LEU A 15 0.89 -10.84 6.74
C LEU A 15 2.22 -10.20 6.35
N THR A 16 3.28 -10.97 6.46
CA THR A 16 4.61 -10.63 5.96
C THR A 16 5.34 -11.88 5.49
N ARG A 17 6.40 -11.71 4.68
CA ARG A 17 7.35 -12.78 4.39
C ARG A 17 8.42 -12.84 5.47
N SER A 18 8.65 -14.02 6.00
CA SER A 18 9.80 -14.30 6.85
C SER A 18 11.11 -14.28 6.03
N ARG A 19 12.25 -14.26 6.71
CA ARG A 19 13.56 -14.32 6.05
C ARG A 19 13.78 -15.60 5.22
N VAL A 20 13.06 -16.67 5.54
CA VAL A 20 13.09 -17.95 4.81
C VAL A 20 11.97 -18.06 3.76
N GLY A 21 11.28 -16.95 3.45
CA GLY A 21 10.27 -16.87 2.39
C GLY A 21 8.87 -17.36 2.77
N THR A 22 8.64 -17.84 4.00
CA THR A 22 7.31 -18.28 4.45
C THR A 22 6.42 -17.08 4.76
N VAL A 23 5.13 -17.22 4.47
CA VAL A 23 4.11 -16.21 4.81
C VAL A 23 3.65 -16.42 6.25
N VAL A 24 3.77 -15.39 7.05
CA VAL A 24 3.46 -15.44 8.50
C VAL A 24 2.71 -14.18 8.93
N LEU A 25 1.96 -14.29 10.04
CA LEU A 25 1.38 -13.13 10.71
C LEU A 25 2.47 -12.38 11.47
N THR A 26 2.53 -11.04 11.30
CA THR A 26 3.53 -10.22 12.00
C THR A 26 3.39 -10.30 13.51
N LYS A 27 4.51 -10.08 14.24
CA LYS A 27 4.50 -10.02 15.70
C LYS A 27 3.64 -8.85 16.20
N HIS A 28 3.66 -7.72 15.49
CA HIS A 28 2.88 -6.53 15.83
C HIS A 28 1.37 -6.79 15.72
N THR A 29 0.91 -7.53 14.73
CA THR A 29 -0.50 -7.92 14.62
C THR A 29 -0.95 -8.76 15.81
N ARG A 30 -0.11 -9.69 16.26
CA ARG A 30 -0.43 -10.52 17.43
C ARG A 30 -0.48 -9.70 18.71
N LYS A 31 0.46 -8.77 18.87
CA LYS A 31 0.57 -7.93 20.07
C LYS A 31 -0.51 -6.84 20.12
N TYR A 32 -0.86 -6.27 18.97
CA TYR A 32 -1.77 -5.14 18.84
C TYR A 32 -2.99 -5.49 17.97
N SER A 33 -3.62 -6.64 18.25
CA SER A 33 -4.72 -7.16 17.44
C SER A 33 -5.94 -6.22 17.37
N GLN A 34 -6.25 -5.52 18.46
CA GLN A 34 -7.33 -4.53 18.49
C GLN A 34 -7.02 -3.31 17.61
N TYR A 35 -5.77 -2.84 17.61
CA TYR A 35 -5.32 -1.77 16.75
C TYR A 35 -5.40 -2.18 15.26
N PHE A 36 -4.95 -3.40 14.95
CA PHE A 36 -5.09 -3.94 13.59
C PHE A 36 -6.54 -4.01 13.15
N ALA A 37 -7.45 -4.53 13.99
CA ALA A 37 -8.88 -4.59 13.71
C ALA A 37 -9.49 -3.20 13.49
N LEU A 38 -9.07 -2.20 14.29
CA LEU A 38 -9.51 -0.80 14.11
C LEU A 38 -9.10 -0.26 12.74
N LEU A 39 -7.87 -0.49 12.30
CA LEU A 39 -7.40 -0.05 10.99
C LEU A 39 -8.11 -0.76 9.85
N CYS A 40 -8.41 -2.06 9.99
CA CYS A 40 -9.22 -2.80 9.03
C CYS A 40 -10.64 -2.23 8.95
N LYS A 41 -11.25 -1.95 10.11
CA LYS A 41 -12.58 -1.35 10.20
C LYS A 41 -12.61 0.05 9.58
N PHE A 42 -11.58 0.86 9.78
CA PHE A 42 -11.48 2.19 9.17
C PHE A 42 -11.68 2.13 7.66
N LEU A 43 -11.00 1.21 6.95
CA LEU A 43 -11.16 1.08 5.51
C LEU A 43 -12.56 0.58 5.14
N LYS A 44 -13.13 -0.32 5.92
CA LYS A 44 -14.47 -0.87 5.70
C LYS A 44 -15.58 0.15 5.92
N ASP A 45 -15.38 1.12 6.82
CA ASP A 45 -16.33 2.21 7.09
C ASP A 45 -16.18 3.38 6.09
N CYS A 46 -15.17 3.35 5.20
CA CYS A 46 -15.03 4.31 4.13
C CYS A 46 -16.17 4.14 3.09
N PRO A 47 -16.35 5.13 2.17
CA PRO A 47 -17.40 5.04 1.15
C PRO A 47 -17.42 3.69 0.43
N GLU A 48 -18.59 3.29 -0.06
CA GLU A 48 -18.88 1.95 -0.64
C GLU A 48 -17.80 1.40 -1.60
N LEU A 49 -17.12 2.28 -2.32
CA LEU A 49 -16.02 1.92 -3.23
C LEU A 49 -14.81 1.29 -2.53
N CYS A 50 -14.68 1.38 -1.21
CA CYS A 50 -13.51 0.90 -0.47
C CYS A 50 -13.80 -0.33 0.41
N GLN A 51 -15.07 -0.62 0.67
CA GLN A 51 -15.49 -1.67 1.62
C GLN A 51 -14.96 -3.05 1.30
N ASP A 52 -14.86 -3.38 0.01
CA ASP A 52 -14.39 -4.67 -0.48
C ASP A 52 -12.95 -4.63 -1.01
N PHE A 53 -12.19 -3.57 -0.69
CA PHE A 53 -10.79 -3.48 -1.12
C PHE A 53 -10.00 -4.67 -0.58
N PRO A 54 -9.40 -5.49 -1.45
CA PRO A 54 -8.67 -6.68 -1.04
C PRO A 54 -7.26 -6.32 -0.55
N PHE A 55 -6.91 -6.78 0.65
CA PHE A 55 -5.58 -6.62 1.21
C PHE A 55 -5.25 -7.74 2.20
N THR A 56 -3.98 -7.90 2.52
CA THR A 56 -3.50 -8.83 3.54
C THR A 56 -2.71 -8.15 4.63
N SER A 57 -2.29 -6.92 4.37
CA SER A 57 -1.30 -6.23 5.18
C SER A 57 -1.55 -4.73 5.19
N ILE A 58 -1.16 -4.09 6.28
CA ILE A 58 -1.22 -2.63 6.45
C ILE A 58 0.17 -2.16 6.89
N SER A 59 0.79 -1.26 6.14
CA SER A 59 1.95 -0.52 6.61
C SER A 59 1.47 0.74 7.31
N THR A 60 1.97 0.98 8.53
CA THR A 60 1.73 2.19 9.30
C THR A 60 3.05 2.96 9.39
N ASN A 61 3.05 4.22 8.96
CA ASN A 61 4.26 5.03 8.91
C ASN A 61 4.06 6.35 9.66
N PHE A 62 5.10 6.79 10.35
CA PHE A 62 5.16 8.08 11.02
C PHE A 62 6.37 8.85 10.53
N ASP A 63 6.15 10.09 10.10
CA ASP A 63 7.16 11.03 9.59
C ASP A 63 8.14 10.44 8.58
N TYR A 64 7.64 9.55 7.72
CA TYR A 64 8.44 8.85 6.74
C TYR A 64 8.18 9.36 5.31
N ALA A 65 9.19 10.02 4.74
CA ALA A 65 9.24 10.40 3.32
C ALA A 65 10.03 9.34 2.55
N ALA A 66 9.33 8.32 2.05
CA ALA A 66 9.95 7.26 1.25
C ALA A 66 10.58 7.84 -0.02
N ARG A 67 11.86 7.48 -0.28
CA ARG A 67 12.52 7.78 -1.57
C ARG A 67 11.84 7.00 -2.69
N THR A 68 12.12 7.35 -3.95
CA THR A 68 11.60 6.59 -5.09
C THR A 68 12.06 5.14 -5.01
N HIS A 69 11.08 4.23 -5.04
CA HIS A 69 11.29 2.78 -4.93
C HIS A 69 10.14 2.02 -5.60
N ARG A 70 10.28 0.73 -5.70
CA ARG A 70 9.27 -0.27 -6.04
C ARG A 70 9.17 -1.30 -4.93
N ASP A 71 7.97 -1.74 -4.62
CA ASP A 71 7.75 -2.80 -3.62
C ASP A 71 7.93 -4.17 -4.25
N SER A 72 8.94 -4.90 -3.84
CA SER A 72 9.29 -6.21 -4.43
C SER A 72 8.36 -7.36 -4.04
N ASN A 73 7.58 -7.22 -2.97
CA ASN A 73 6.75 -8.30 -2.42
C ASN A 73 5.24 -8.01 -2.49
N ASN A 74 4.85 -6.90 -3.08
CA ASN A 74 3.45 -6.55 -3.24
C ASN A 74 2.87 -7.15 -4.52
N LYS A 75 1.60 -7.52 -4.47
CA LYS A 75 0.85 -8.05 -5.60
C LYS A 75 -0.39 -7.21 -5.85
N GLY A 76 -0.48 -6.66 -7.05
CA GLY A 76 -1.62 -5.86 -7.48
C GLY A 76 -1.71 -4.52 -6.77
N VAL A 77 -2.94 -4.07 -6.58
CA VAL A 77 -3.24 -2.72 -6.10
C VAL A 77 -2.94 -2.52 -4.63
N SER A 78 -2.46 -1.32 -4.31
CA SER A 78 -2.34 -0.79 -2.96
C SER A 78 -3.23 0.44 -2.79
N MET A 79 -3.70 0.68 -1.57
CA MET A 79 -4.49 1.86 -1.22
C MET A 79 -3.85 2.58 -0.05
N THR A 80 -3.74 3.90 -0.14
CA THR A 80 -3.09 4.69 0.91
C THR A 80 -3.89 5.91 1.33
N LYS A 81 -3.76 6.27 2.61
CA LYS A 81 -4.33 7.48 3.22
C LYS A 81 -3.30 8.08 4.19
N SER A 82 -3.27 9.41 4.26
CA SER A 82 -2.41 10.12 5.20
C SER A 82 -3.21 11.01 6.14
N PHE A 83 -2.69 11.20 7.36
CA PHE A 83 -3.31 11.95 8.45
C PHE A 83 -2.27 12.83 9.13
N GLY A 84 -2.72 13.84 9.87
CA GLY A 84 -1.88 14.69 10.67
C GLY A 84 -1.84 16.16 10.23
N ALA A 85 -1.04 16.95 10.93
CA ALA A 85 -0.88 18.37 10.67
C ALA A 85 0.40 18.61 9.83
N PHE A 86 0.31 18.40 8.52
CA PHE A 86 1.44 18.56 7.60
C PHE A 86 1.04 19.27 6.31
N ILE A 87 2.04 19.81 5.61
CA ILE A 87 1.95 20.43 4.28
C ILE A 87 2.93 19.69 3.35
N GLY A 88 2.54 19.42 2.11
CA GLY A 88 3.30 18.56 1.20
C GLY A 88 2.95 17.08 1.38
N GLY A 89 3.90 16.17 1.20
CA GLY A 89 3.76 14.76 1.50
C GLY A 89 2.81 13.97 0.60
N GLN A 90 2.51 14.49 -0.59
CA GLN A 90 1.73 13.79 -1.59
C GLN A 90 2.48 12.54 -2.08
N LEU A 91 1.76 11.53 -2.56
CA LEU A 91 2.35 10.39 -3.22
C LEU A 91 2.62 10.76 -4.70
N ARG A 92 3.88 10.68 -5.12
CA ARG A 92 4.25 10.69 -6.53
C ARG A 92 4.30 9.25 -7.02
N TYR A 93 3.65 8.99 -8.15
CA TYR A 93 3.47 7.65 -8.70
C TYR A 93 3.68 7.67 -10.23
N TRP A 94 4.39 6.68 -10.76
CA TRP A 94 4.64 6.51 -12.19
C TRP A 94 3.77 5.36 -12.71
N PRO A 95 2.59 5.64 -13.27
CA PRO A 95 1.64 4.62 -13.70
C PRO A 95 2.12 3.78 -14.90
N ASP A 96 3.02 4.32 -15.70
CA ASP A 96 3.57 3.64 -16.89
C ASP A 96 4.92 2.96 -16.61
N ASP A 97 5.38 2.94 -15.37
CA ASP A 97 6.61 2.23 -14.99
C ASP A 97 6.41 0.71 -15.14
N ASP A 98 7.30 0.07 -15.93
CA ASP A 98 7.27 -1.37 -16.21
C ASP A 98 7.87 -2.24 -15.09
N GLY A 99 8.48 -1.60 -14.08
CA GLY A 99 9.13 -2.29 -12.97
C GLY A 99 10.59 -2.67 -13.22
N GLU A 100 11.12 -2.54 -14.42
CA GLU A 100 12.44 -3.07 -14.80
C GLU A 100 13.53 -1.99 -14.93
N GLY A 101 13.19 -0.82 -15.48
CA GLY A 101 14.14 0.27 -15.74
C GLY A 101 14.77 0.87 -14.46
N GLU A 102 15.84 1.64 -14.62
CA GLU A 102 16.49 2.33 -13.50
C GLU A 102 15.61 3.45 -12.94
N LEU A 103 15.40 3.47 -11.62
CA LEU A 103 14.59 4.49 -10.94
C LEU A 103 15.05 5.93 -11.21
N ARG A 104 16.35 6.15 -11.40
CA ARG A 104 16.92 7.47 -11.71
C ARG A 104 16.61 7.97 -13.13
N ALA A 105 16.22 7.07 -14.05
CA ALA A 105 15.84 7.43 -15.41
C ALA A 105 14.37 7.90 -15.51
N LEU A 106 13.58 7.72 -14.46
CA LEU A 106 12.17 8.11 -14.44
C LEU A 106 12.03 9.64 -14.48
N ARG A 107 11.30 10.13 -15.47
CA ARG A 107 11.04 11.57 -15.61
C ARG A 107 9.88 11.99 -14.72
N LYS A 108 10.01 13.11 -14.05
CA LYS A 108 8.93 13.68 -13.21
C LYS A 108 7.67 13.99 -14.02
N ALA A 109 7.83 14.37 -15.30
CA ALA A 109 6.72 14.67 -16.20
C ALA A 109 5.79 13.47 -16.46
N ASP A 110 6.29 12.23 -16.31
CA ASP A 110 5.54 11.00 -16.55
C ASP A 110 4.87 10.48 -15.25
N SER A 111 4.98 11.23 -14.14
CA SER A 111 4.39 10.88 -12.86
C SER A 111 3.08 11.60 -12.58
N LEU A 112 2.23 10.96 -11.79
CA LEU A 112 1.05 11.55 -11.17
C LEU A 112 1.38 11.96 -9.73
N THR A 113 0.72 13.01 -9.25
CA THR A 113 0.79 13.43 -7.84
C THR A 113 -0.59 13.20 -7.22
N LEU A 114 -0.65 12.35 -6.20
CA LEU A 114 -1.88 11.95 -5.54
C LEU A 114 -1.93 12.58 -4.14
N ASP A 115 -2.99 13.35 -3.86
CA ASP A 115 -3.22 13.93 -2.53
C ASP A 115 -3.82 12.88 -1.59
N THR A 116 -2.93 12.21 -0.87
CA THR A 116 -3.27 11.17 0.10
C THR A 116 -3.84 11.72 1.40
N LYS A 117 -3.74 13.05 1.65
CA LYS A 117 -4.33 13.72 2.81
C LYS A 117 -5.82 13.99 2.57
N ALA A 118 -6.18 14.47 1.41
CA ALA A 118 -7.58 14.71 1.06
C ALA A 118 -8.33 13.41 0.76
N ASN A 119 -7.70 12.47 0.02
CA ASN A 119 -8.37 11.30 -0.54
C ASN A 119 -7.66 9.98 -0.18
N LEU A 120 -8.41 8.87 -0.25
CA LEU A 120 -7.83 7.55 -0.43
C LEU A 120 -7.26 7.48 -1.85
N ALA A 121 -6.02 7.03 -1.99
CA ALA A 121 -5.33 6.95 -3.26
C ALA A 121 -4.98 5.50 -3.61
N LEU A 122 -5.31 5.09 -4.83
CA LEU A 122 -4.97 3.80 -5.42
C LEU A 122 -3.68 3.92 -6.23
N PHE A 123 -2.80 2.94 -6.08
CA PHE A 123 -1.58 2.81 -6.87
C PHE A 123 -1.12 1.35 -6.95
N ASP A 124 -0.26 1.03 -7.87
CA ASP A 124 0.42 -0.28 -7.93
C ASP A 124 1.78 -0.14 -7.25
N GLY A 125 1.95 -0.79 -6.10
CA GLY A 125 3.20 -0.74 -5.33
C GLY A 125 4.41 -1.34 -6.07
N ALA A 126 4.18 -2.23 -7.04
CA ALA A 126 5.25 -2.78 -7.88
C ALA A 126 5.81 -1.76 -8.87
N ARG A 127 5.11 -0.64 -9.11
CA ARG A 127 5.57 0.48 -9.93
C ARG A 127 6.22 1.56 -9.08
N ALA A 128 7.08 2.35 -9.69
CA ALA A 128 7.84 3.38 -8.99
C ALA A 128 6.92 4.41 -8.31
N HIS A 129 7.22 4.69 -7.06
CA HIS A 129 6.52 5.69 -6.28
C HIS A 129 7.42 6.28 -5.18
N CYS A 130 7.05 7.44 -4.67
CA CYS A 130 7.73 8.08 -3.55
C CYS A 130 6.79 9.03 -2.81
N VAL A 131 7.14 9.38 -1.58
CA VAL A 131 6.48 10.46 -0.84
C VAL A 131 7.25 11.74 -1.07
N LEU A 132 6.56 12.79 -1.53
CA LEU A 132 7.16 14.12 -1.69
C LEU A 132 7.55 14.69 -0.32
N PRO A 133 8.54 15.61 -0.27
CA PRO A 133 8.89 16.29 0.97
C PRO A 133 7.68 16.93 1.64
N PHE A 134 7.68 16.94 2.96
CA PHE A 134 6.64 17.56 3.78
C PHE A 134 7.22 18.22 5.02
N LEU A 135 6.43 19.11 5.61
CA LEU A 135 6.68 19.78 6.88
C LEU A 135 5.52 19.49 7.83
N GLY A 136 5.82 19.19 9.09
CA GLY A 136 4.84 18.86 10.11
C GLY A 136 4.74 17.35 10.36
N GLU A 137 3.75 16.96 11.17
CA GLU A 137 3.56 15.59 11.63
C GLU A 137 2.66 14.82 10.67
N ARG A 138 3.19 13.72 10.09
CA ARG A 138 2.52 12.94 9.08
C ARG A 138 2.46 11.47 9.45
N TYR A 139 1.25 10.95 9.56
CA TYR A 139 0.97 9.50 9.62
C TYR A 139 0.47 9.02 8.27
N SER A 140 0.76 7.78 7.89
CA SER A 140 0.15 7.16 6.72
C SER A 140 -0.13 5.69 6.91
N LEU A 141 -1.23 5.25 6.29
CA LEU A 141 -1.63 3.86 6.18
C LEU A 141 -1.51 3.45 4.72
N VAL A 142 -0.92 2.28 4.49
CA VAL A 142 -0.88 1.64 3.17
C VAL A 142 -1.45 0.24 3.29
N TYR A 143 -2.58 -0.01 2.65
CA TYR A 143 -3.22 -1.32 2.54
C TYR A 143 -2.70 -2.00 1.29
N PHE A 144 -2.17 -3.21 1.41
CA PHE A 144 -1.57 -3.93 0.30
C PHE A 144 -1.69 -5.44 0.46
N THR A 145 -1.50 -6.15 -0.63
CA THR A 145 -1.46 -7.62 -0.64
C THR A 145 -0.03 -8.08 -0.85
N ILE A 146 0.44 -9.01 -0.01
CA ILE A 146 1.72 -9.66 -0.25
C ILE A 146 1.58 -10.80 -1.24
N GLU A 147 2.56 -10.98 -2.09
CA GLU A 147 2.62 -12.12 -3.00
C GLU A 147 2.75 -13.44 -2.26
N GLY A 148 2.02 -14.47 -2.69
CA GLY A 148 2.02 -15.79 -2.06
C GLY A 148 1.24 -15.86 -0.75
N HIS A 149 0.39 -14.86 -0.45
CA HIS A 149 -0.46 -14.84 0.76
C HIS A 149 -1.34 -16.09 0.89
N GLU A 150 -1.73 -16.70 -0.24
CA GLU A 150 -2.52 -17.93 -0.30
C GLU A 150 -1.82 -19.14 0.34
N ARG A 151 -0.48 -19.07 0.50
CA ARG A 151 0.34 -20.10 1.16
C ARG A 151 0.34 -19.97 2.69
N ALA A 152 -0.27 -18.92 3.23
CA ALA A 152 -0.39 -18.77 4.68
C ALA A 152 -1.23 -19.91 5.28
N PRO A 153 -0.91 -20.39 6.49
CA PRO A 153 -1.72 -21.39 7.17
C PRO A 153 -3.19 -20.95 7.25
N LYS A 154 -4.11 -21.90 7.06
CA LYS A 154 -5.57 -21.64 7.09
C LYS A 154 -5.98 -20.88 8.37
N GLU A 155 -5.47 -21.31 9.53
CA GLU A 155 -5.72 -20.64 10.81
C GLU A 155 -5.31 -19.16 10.80
N THR A 156 -4.21 -18.82 10.13
CA THR A 156 -3.74 -17.44 9.97
C THR A 156 -4.70 -16.63 9.09
N LEU A 157 -5.15 -17.21 7.99
CA LEU A 157 -6.12 -16.55 7.10
C LEU A 157 -7.48 -16.37 7.79
N ASP A 158 -7.92 -17.34 8.58
CA ASP A 158 -9.15 -17.24 9.34
C ASP A 158 -9.08 -16.14 10.43
N LYS A 159 -7.93 -16.00 11.09
CA LYS A 159 -7.68 -14.87 12.01
C LYS A 159 -7.76 -13.51 11.32
N LEU A 160 -7.24 -13.39 10.11
CA LEU A 160 -7.37 -12.15 9.35
C LEU A 160 -8.83 -11.82 9.03
N ARG A 161 -9.62 -12.82 8.63
CA ARG A 161 -11.06 -12.62 8.37
C ARG A 161 -11.82 -12.12 9.58
N THR A 162 -11.49 -12.61 10.79
CA THR A 162 -12.11 -12.12 12.03
C THR A 162 -11.76 -10.65 12.35
N CYS A 163 -10.69 -10.12 11.77
CA CYS A 163 -10.30 -8.72 11.86
C CYS A 163 -10.85 -7.86 10.70
N HIS A 164 -11.88 -8.30 10.01
CA HIS A 164 -12.49 -7.60 8.85
C HIS A 164 -11.59 -7.44 7.63
N VAL A 165 -10.56 -8.26 7.48
CA VAL A 165 -9.71 -8.25 6.28
C VAL A 165 -10.46 -8.89 5.11
N SER A 166 -10.63 -8.14 4.04
CA SER A 166 -11.10 -8.65 2.75
C SER A 166 -9.94 -9.35 2.04
N LEU A 167 -9.81 -10.66 2.23
CA LEU A 167 -8.72 -11.42 1.61
C LEU A 167 -8.84 -11.38 0.09
N PRO A 168 -7.74 -11.14 -0.64
CA PRO A 168 -7.76 -11.14 -2.08
C PRO A 168 -8.11 -12.53 -2.61
N VAL A 169 -9.11 -12.56 -3.47
CA VAL A 169 -9.42 -13.73 -4.30
C VAL A 169 -9.17 -13.31 -5.75
N PRO A 170 -8.15 -13.84 -6.43
CA PRO A 170 -7.73 -13.35 -7.76
C PRO A 170 -8.85 -13.36 -8.81
N ALA A 171 -9.83 -14.25 -8.65
CA ALA A 171 -11.01 -14.33 -9.52
C ALA A 171 -12.18 -13.45 -9.04
N SER A 172 -12.09 -12.77 -7.89
CA SER A 172 -13.19 -11.97 -7.38
C SER A 172 -13.44 -10.73 -8.22
N GLY A 173 -14.69 -10.29 -8.28
CA GLY A 173 -15.07 -9.06 -8.95
C GLY A 173 -14.34 -7.83 -8.38
N ALA A 174 -14.17 -7.77 -7.06
CA ALA A 174 -13.45 -6.69 -6.38
C ALA A 174 -11.98 -6.59 -6.86
N TRP A 175 -11.24 -7.70 -6.90
CA TRP A 175 -9.86 -7.71 -7.40
C TRP A 175 -9.74 -7.17 -8.82
N LYS A 176 -10.60 -7.67 -9.73
CA LYS A 176 -10.64 -7.21 -11.13
C LYS A 176 -10.99 -5.73 -11.22
N TYR A 177 -11.98 -5.30 -10.45
CA TYR A 177 -12.43 -3.91 -10.44
C TYR A 177 -11.30 -2.94 -10.08
N TYR A 178 -10.61 -3.15 -8.96
CA TYR A 178 -9.51 -2.28 -8.55
C TYR A 178 -8.31 -2.35 -9.49
N THR A 179 -8.01 -3.51 -10.06
CA THR A 179 -6.95 -3.65 -11.06
C THR A 179 -7.27 -2.87 -12.33
N GLN A 180 -8.53 -2.89 -12.76
CA GLN A 180 -8.98 -2.12 -13.93
C GLN A 180 -8.94 -0.60 -13.70
N MET A 181 -9.16 -0.13 -12.47
CA MET A 181 -9.04 1.30 -12.14
C MET A 181 -7.62 1.83 -12.32
N LEU A 182 -6.59 1.00 -12.15
CA LEU A 182 -5.18 1.37 -12.37
C LEU A 182 -4.74 1.23 -13.82
N SER A 183 -5.50 0.51 -14.65
CA SER A 183 -5.18 0.34 -16.06
C SER A 183 -5.43 1.65 -16.80
N PRO A 184 -4.57 2.06 -17.73
CA PRO A 184 -4.84 3.22 -18.55
C PRO A 184 -6.16 3.02 -19.31
N PRO A 185 -6.93 4.09 -19.59
CA PRO A 185 -8.15 3.99 -20.37
C PRO A 185 -7.92 3.24 -21.67
N LYS A 186 -8.87 2.38 -22.07
CA LYS A 186 -8.80 1.71 -23.39
C LYS A 186 -8.63 2.77 -24.48
N GLY A 187 -7.54 2.72 -25.24
CA GLY A 187 -7.20 3.69 -26.27
C GLY A 187 -6.11 4.70 -25.87
N ALA A 188 -5.64 4.71 -24.64
CA ALA A 188 -4.40 5.38 -24.29
C ALA A 188 -3.26 4.66 -25.02
N ARG A 189 -2.66 5.32 -26.02
CA ARG A 189 -1.49 4.77 -26.72
C ARG A 189 -0.35 4.69 -25.72
N ALA A 190 0.29 3.51 -25.65
CA ALA A 190 1.62 3.44 -25.08
C ALA A 190 2.47 4.52 -25.77
N LYS A 191 3.01 5.45 -25.00
CA LYS A 191 3.97 6.41 -25.54
C LYS A 191 5.22 5.63 -25.89
N SER A 192 5.44 5.45 -27.19
CA SER A 192 6.69 4.92 -27.75
C SER A 192 7.89 5.77 -27.36
#